data_0ff5f3bcc9a555cb4cdb79e4905fdfe3
#
_entry.id   0ff5f3bcc9a555cb4cdb79e4905fdfe3
#
_cell.length_a   1.000
_cell.length_b   1.000
_cell.length_c   1.000
_cell.angle_alpha   90.00
_cell.angle_beta   90.00
_cell.angle_gamma   90.00
#
_symmetry.space_group_name_H-M   'P 1'
#
loop_
_entity.id
_entity.type
_entity.pdbx_description
1 polymer ?
#
loop_
_entity_poly.entity_id
_entity_poly.type
_entity_poly.pdbx_seq_one_letter_code
_entity_poly.pdbx_strand_id
1 'polypeptide(L)'
;MRFNTPAPLRAAALAGLLGLLGASAHAFEDSQRGFYVEGGRAPHGQMGSTNSFTVGMTLPWSPRQPVQEGALTTYWDVFLSDWHAPALDDGRRDYVQIGAIYTWRWRFAQGTSPWYVEGGVGGSVMDHVYRTPDRSFSTAFQFTEVLGVGRSFGEHGEHDLSLRVQHFSNGGIKKPNPGENFVRVRYTYHF
;
A
#
# COMPACT_ATOMS: atom_id res chain seq x y z
N MET A 1 -44.45 -30.05 -0.71
CA MET A 1 -43.55 -29.37 0.20
C MET A 1 -42.80 -28.26 -0.56
N ARG A 2 -43.11 -26.99 -0.28
CA ARG A 2 -42.45 -25.84 -0.91
C ARG A 2 -41.41 -25.33 0.09
N PHE A 3 -40.14 -25.34 -0.31
CA PHE A 3 -39.09 -24.73 0.48
C PHE A 3 -39.00 -23.22 0.16
N ASN A 4 -39.26 -22.44 1.20
CA ASN A 4 -39.09 -20.98 1.20
C ASN A 4 -37.61 -20.64 1.36
N THR A 5 -37.05 -19.98 0.38
CA THR A 5 -35.70 -19.39 0.48
C THR A 5 -35.79 -17.98 1.07
N PRO A 6 -35.01 -17.64 2.11
CA PRO A 6 -34.94 -16.26 2.57
C PRO A 6 -33.93 -15.47 1.74
N ALA A 7 -34.36 -14.49 0.97
CA ALA A 7 -33.55 -13.35 0.63
C ALA A 7 -33.88 -12.24 1.63
N PRO A 8 -32.92 -11.70 2.39
CA PRO A 8 -32.31 -10.44 2.04
C PRO A 8 -30.93 -10.19 2.71
N LEU A 9 -29.86 -10.69 2.18
CA LEU A 9 -28.52 -10.30 2.65
C LEU A 9 -27.70 -9.52 1.59
N ARG A 10 -28.25 -9.38 0.37
CA ARG A 10 -27.53 -8.68 -0.72
C ARG A 10 -27.82 -7.19 -0.82
N ALA A 11 -28.89 -6.69 -0.20
CA ALA A 11 -29.24 -5.27 -0.26
C ALA A 11 -28.49 -4.39 0.75
N ALA A 12 -28.03 -4.94 1.87
CA ALA A 12 -27.33 -4.16 2.90
C ALA A 12 -25.88 -3.81 2.54
N ALA A 13 -25.22 -4.64 1.70
CA ALA A 13 -23.84 -4.38 1.29
C ALA A 13 -23.72 -3.27 0.23
N LEU A 14 -24.76 -3.01 -0.58
CA LEU A 14 -24.74 -1.96 -1.59
C LEU A 14 -25.06 -0.57 -1.03
N ALA A 15 -25.84 -0.48 0.04
CA ALA A 15 -26.20 0.79 0.68
C ALA A 15 -25.05 1.41 1.47
N GLY A 16 -24.11 0.60 1.97
CA GLY A 16 -22.90 1.09 2.67
C GLY A 16 -21.86 1.73 1.75
N LEU A 17 -21.85 1.39 0.46
CA LEU A 17 -20.89 1.94 -0.51
C LEU A 17 -21.34 3.30 -1.10
N LEU A 18 -22.61 3.62 -1.10
CA LEU A 18 -23.17 4.87 -1.62
C LEU A 18 -23.11 6.05 -0.64
N GLY A 19 -22.94 5.81 0.66
CA GLY A 19 -22.80 6.85 1.69
C GLY A 19 -21.46 7.61 1.66
N LEU A 20 -20.50 7.17 0.83
CA LEU A 20 -19.17 7.78 0.72
C LEU A 20 -19.08 8.87 -0.38
N LEU A 21 -20.21 9.31 -0.96
CA LEU A 21 -20.24 10.25 -2.08
C LEU A 21 -20.43 11.73 -1.70
N GLY A 22 -20.48 12.05 -0.40
CA GLY A 22 -20.52 13.44 0.06
C GLY A 22 -19.14 14.10 -0.10
N ALA A 23 -18.89 14.75 -1.22
CA ALA A 23 -17.70 15.56 -1.43
C ALA A 23 -17.94 16.97 -0.88
N SER A 24 -17.36 17.31 0.25
CA SER A 24 -17.13 18.70 0.63
C SER A 24 -16.08 19.28 -0.31
N ALA A 25 -16.35 20.46 -0.90
CA ALA A 25 -15.45 21.14 -1.83
C ALA A 25 -14.26 21.82 -1.14
N HIS A 26 -13.71 21.21 -0.10
CA HIS A 26 -12.49 21.67 0.54
C HIS A 26 -11.28 21.02 -0.15
N ALA A 27 -10.25 21.82 -0.42
CA ALA A 27 -8.98 21.31 -0.94
C ALA A 27 -8.36 20.39 0.14
N PHE A 28 -8.08 19.14 -0.22
CA PHE A 28 -7.43 18.18 0.68
C PHE A 28 -6.01 18.64 1.00
N GLU A 29 -5.64 18.65 2.27
CA GLU A 29 -4.28 18.99 2.69
C GLU A 29 -3.38 17.76 2.64
N ASP A 30 -2.81 17.47 1.45
CA ASP A 30 -1.82 16.41 1.27
C ASP A 30 -0.44 16.73 1.93
N SER A 31 -0.35 17.86 2.66
CA SER A 31 0.87 18.32 3.34
C SER A 31 0.94 17.90 4.81
N GLN A 32 -0.02 17.14 5.30
CA GLN A 32 -0.03 16.67 6.68
C GLN A 32 0.78 15.38 6.86
N ARG A 33 1.35 15.21 8.04
CA ARG A 33 1.95 13.94 8.44
C ARG A 33 0.85 12.91 8.64
N GLY A 34 1.19 11.64 8.45
CA GLY A 34 0.23 10.58 8.68
C GLY A 34 0.90 9.33 9.26
N PHE A 35 0.14 8.62 10.08
CA PHE A 35 0.45 7.23 10.44
C PHE A 35 -0.41 6.29 9.61
N TYR A 36 0.13 5.12 9.27
CA TYR A 36 -0.63 4.13 8.54
C TYR A 36 -0.39 2.72 9.03
N VAL A 37 -1.38 1.88 8.72
CA VAL A 37 -1.29 0.42 8.73
C VAL A 37 -1.57 -0.10 7.33
N GLU A 38 -0.87 -1.16 6.94
CA GLU A 38 -1.00 -1.74 5.61
C GLU A 38 -0.91 -3.26 5.70
N GLY A 39 -1.87 -3.94 5.10
CA GLY A 39 -1.86 -5.39 4.91
C GLY A 39 -1.65 -5.74 3.45
N GLY A 40 -0.88 -6.80 3.18
CA GLY A 40 -0.60 -7.20 1.82
C GLY A 40 -0.35 -8.69 1.63
N ARG A 41 -0.41 -9.09 0.37
CA ARG A 41 -0.12 -10.47 -0.04
C ARG A 41 0.64 -10.49 -1.37
N ALA A 42 1.65 -11.34 -1.43
CA ALA A 42 2.33 -11.72 -2.66
C ALA A 42 1.70 -13.02 -3.17
N PRO A 43 0.88 -12.95 -4.25
CA PRO A 43 -0.01 -14.05 -4.65
C PRO A 43 0.66 -15.09 -5.56
N HIS A 44 1.93 -15.43 -5.34
CA HIS A 44 2.64 -16.39 -6.18
C HIS A 44 3.31 -17.45 -5.32
N GLY A 45 3.62 -18.57 -6.01
CA GLY A 45 4.23 -19.75 -5.44
C GLY A 45 3.24 -20.91 -5.33
N GLN A 46 3.72 -22.11 -5.65
CA GLN A 46 2.94 -23.34 -5.51
C GLN A 46 2.86 -23.78 -4.04
N MET A 47 3.83 -23.36 -3.23
CA MET A 47 3.96 -23.72 -1.81
C MET A 47 3.32 -22.68 -0.87
N GLY A 48 2.57 -21.72 -1.40
CA GLY A 48 1.84 -20.72 -0.64
C GLY A 48 2.35 -19.29 -0.87
N SER A 49 1.57 -18.33 -0.39
CA SER A 49 1.84 -16.89 -0.54
C SER A 49 2.56 -16.31 0.67
N THR A 50 3.34 -15.26 0.44
CA THR A 50 3.86 -14.41 1.50
C THR A 50 2.82 -13.35 1.86
N ASN A 51 2.47 -13.23 3.12
CA ASN A 51 1.65 -12.15 3.65
C ASN A 51 2.55 -11.08 4.25
N SER A 52 2.10 -9.83 4.25
CA SER A 52 2.82 -8.74 4.91
C SER A 52 1.89 -7.92 5.80
N PHE A 53 2.43 -7.47 6.91
CA PHE A 53 1.85 -6.42 7.74
C PHE A 53 2.87 -5.30 7.90
N THR A 54 2.44 -4.06 7.72
CA THR A 54 3.33 -2.89 7.71
C THR A 54 2.70 -1.78 8.53
N VAL A 55 3.53 -1.10 9.30
CA VAL A 55 3.22 0.17 9.95
C VAL A 55 4.20 1.21 9.47
N GLY A 56 3.76 2.47 9.37
CA GLY A 56 4.67 3.51 8.91
C GLY A 56 4.12 4.91 9.06
N MET A 57 4.91 5.85 8.57
CA MET A 57 4.61 7.27 8.59
C MET A 57 4.82 7.88 7.21
N THR A 58 3.94 8.82 6.86
CA THR A 58 4.13 9.73 5.73
C THR A 58 4.64 11.07 6.24
N LEU A 59 5.76 11.53 5.69
CA LEU A 59 6.42 12.78 6.05
C LEU A 59 6.42 13.70 4.85
N PRO A 60 5.59 14.75 4.81
CA PRO A 60 5.52 15.68 3.68
C PRO A 60 6.90 16.28 3.38
N TRP A 61 7.20 16.41 2.08
CA TRP A 61 8.48 16.92 1.61
C TRP A 61 8.34 18.24 0.84
N SER A 62 7.39 18.31 -0.09
CA SER A 62 7.16 19.52 -0.85
C SER A 62 5.72 20.03 -0.69
N PRO A 63 5.52 21.36 -0.75
CA PRO A 63 4.18 21.92 -0.82
C PRO A 63 3.47 21.45 -2.10
N ARG A 64 2.14 21.48 -2.06
CA ARG A 64 1.29 21.17 -3.21
C ARG A 64 1.65 22.08 -4.40
N GLN A 65 1.81 21.47 -5.55
CA GLN A 65 2.05 22.16 -6.82
C GLN A 65 0.94 21.80 -7.81
N PRO A 66 0.26 22.78 -8.40
CA PRO A 66 -0.67 22.52 -9.50
C PRO A 66 0.10 21.99 -10.71
N VAL A 67 -0.36 20.87 -11.27
CA VAL A 67 0.23 20.23 -12.46
C VAL A 67 -0.89 19.76 -13.36
N GLN A 68 -1.03 20.38 -14.54
CA GLN A 68 -2.16 20.14 -15.46
C GLN A 68 -3.51 20.32 -14.74
N GLU A 69 -4.39 19.32 -14.83
CA GLU A 69 -5.69 19.32 -14.18
C GLU A 69 -5.68 18.73 -12.76
N GLY A 70 -4.49 18.58 -12.15
CA GLY A 70 -4.27 17.97 -10.85
C GLY A 70 -3.43 18.80 -9.91
N ALA A 71 -3.13 18.23 -8.76
CA ALA A 71 -2.18 18.77 -7.80
C ALA A 71 -1.18 17.69 -7.39
N LEU A 72 0.10 17.99 -7.55
CA LEU A 72 1.19 17.12 -7.17
C LEU A 72 1.71 17.46 -5.78
N THR A 73 1.86 16.44 -4.94
CA THR A 73 2.56 16.51 -3.65
C THR A 73 3.58 15.40 -3.56
N THR A 74 4.61 15.58 -2.74
CA THR A 74 5.60 14.56 -2.49
C THR A 74 5.81 14.35 -0.99
N TYR A 75 6.14 13.14 -0.61
CA TYR A 75 6.41 12.78 0.78
C TYR A 75 7.38 11.60 0.89
N TRP A 76 8.06 11.51 2.02
CA TRP A 76 8.75 10.29 2.43
C TRP A 76 7.78 9.36 3.13
N ASP A 77 7.78 8.11 2.72
CA ASP A 77 7.06 6.99 3.34
C ASP A 77 8.11 6.14 4.06
N VAL A 78 8.12 6.17 5.40
CA VAL A 78 9.06 5.41 6.22
C VAL A 78 8.29 4.29 6.91
N PHE A 79 8.78 3.06 6.83
CA PHE A 79 8.02 1.89 7.24
C PHE A 79 8.84 0.83 7.97
N LEU A 80 8.14 0.09 8.82
CA LEU A 80 8.51 -1.19 9.38
C LEU A 80 7.49 -2.24 8.90
N SER A 81 7.97 -3.33 8.33
CA SER A 81 7.13 -4.40 7.76
C SER A 81 7.57 -5.76 8.26
N ASP A 82 6.60 -6.62 8.53
CA ASP A 82 6.80 -8.04 8.76
C ASP A 82 6.24 -8.83 7.57
N TRP A 83 7.05 -9.76 7.04
CA TRP A 83 6.65 -10.67 5.99
C TRP A 83 6.59 -12.10 6.52
N HIS A 84 5.42 -12.67 6.55
CA HIS A 84 5.15 -14.04 6.95
C HIS A 84 5.10 -14.97 5.73
N ALA A 85 6.18 -15.70 5.48
CA ALA A 85 6.43 -16.46 4.26
C ALA A 85 6.53 -17.98 4.51
N PRO A 86 6.30 -18.85 3.49
CA PRO A 86 6.62 -20.27 3.58
C PRO A 86 8.12 -20.48 3.89
N ALA A 87 8.41 -21.35 4.83
CA ALA A 87 9.79 -21.73 5.18
C ALA A 87 10.32 -22.85 4.27
N LEU A 88 11.65 -23.05 4.23
CA LEU A 88 12.28 -24.08 3.42
C LEU A 88 12.11 -25.50 4.00
N ASP A 89 11.89 -25.58 5.32
CA ASP A 89 11.85 -26.80 6.15
C ASP A 89 10.44 -27.08 6.71
N ASP A 90 9.42 -26.77 5.92
CA ASP A 90 8.01 -26.74 6.32
C ASP A 90 7.67 -25.63 7.32
N GLY A 91 6.39 -25.24 7.35
CA GLY A 91 5.89 -24.16 8.20
C GLY A 91 6.08 -22.78 7.59
N ARG A 92 6.28 -21.79 8.45
CA ARG A 92 6.40 -20.39 8.05
C ARG A 92 7.55 -19.69 8.79
N ARG A 93 8.03 -18.61 8.16
CA ARG A 93 9.12 -17.79 8.68
C ARG A 93 8.80 -16.31 8.52
N ASP A 94 9.17 -15.53 9.52
CA ASP A 94 9.01 -14.10 9.53
C ASP A 94 10.30 -13.39 9.09
N TYR A 95 10.14 -12.27 8.39
CA TYR A 95 11.21 -11.40 7.89
C TYR A 95 10.86 -9.96 8.21
N VAL A 96 11.59 -9.37 9.14
CA VAL A 96 11.40 -7.98 9.52
C VAL A 96 12.18 -7.08 8.56
N GLN A 97 11.51 -6.02 8.08
CA GLN A 97 12.04 -5.10 7.10
C GLN A 97 11.81 -3.67 7.54
N ILE A 98 12.83 -2.82 7.39
CA ILE A 98 12.72 -1.37 7.51
C ILE A 98 13.05 -0.74 6.16
N GLY A 99 12.33 0.33 5.78
CA GLY A 99 12.58 1.00 4.51
C GLY A 99 12.04 2.42 4.45
N ALA A 100 12.41 3.09 3.35
CA ALA A 100 11.92 4.41 3.02
C ALA A 100 11.67 4.52 1.51
N ILE A 101 10.57 5.18 1.13
CA ILE A 101 10.14 5.40 -0.25
C ILE A 101 9.91 6.90 -0.44
N TYR A 102 10.46 7.48 -1.49
CA TYR A 102 10.08 8.81 -1.94
C TYR A 102 8.89 8.67 -2.87
N THR A 103 7.75 9.27 -2.51
CA THR A 103 6.46 9.09 -3.16
C THR A 103 5.96 10.41 -3.74
N TRP A 104 5.46 10.33 -4.97
CA TRP A 104 4.72 11.38 -5.67
C TRP A 104 3.25 11.01 -5.63
N ARG A 105 2.41 11.93 -5.15
CA ARG A 105 0.94 11.80 -5.17
C ARG A 105 0.36 12.86 -6.09
N TRP A 106 -0.43 12.42 -7.05
CA TRP A 106 -1.18 13.29 -7.93
C TRP A 106 -2.67 13.17 -7.63
N ARG A 107 -3.26 14.27 -7.14
CA ARG A 107 -4.67 14.37 -6.80
C ARG A 107 -5.42 15.03 -7.93
N PHE A 108 -6.55 14.44 -8.36
CA PHE A 108 -7.37 14.91 -9.46
C PHE A 108 -8.06 16.25 -9.16
N ALA A 109 -8.64 16.86 -10.22
CA ALA A 109 -9.44 18.10 -10.15
C ALA A 109 -8.71 19.22 -9.38
N GLN A 110 -7.46 19.48 -9.76
CA GLN A 110 -6.61 20.53 -9.16
C GLN A 110 -6.47 20.42 -7.62
N GLY A 111 -6.55 19.18 -7.10
CA GLY A 111 -6.41 18.88 -5.68
C GLY A 111 -7.73 18.93 -4.89
N THR A 112 -8.87 19.11 -5.54
CA THR A 112 -10.18 19.12 -4.88
C THR A 112 -10.89 17.76 -4.89
N SER A 113 -10.46 16.84 -5.75
CA SER A 113 -11.00 15.47 -5.78
C SER A 113 -10.58 14.68 -4.53
N PRO A 114 -11.46 13.84 -3.96
CA PRO A 114 -11.03 12.89 -2.93
C PRO A 114 -10.12 11.80 -3.49
N TRP A 115 -10.09 11.57 -4.81
CA TRP A 115 -9.30 10.55 -5.46
C TRP A 115 -7.91 11.03 -5.85
N TYR A 116 -6.93 10.13 -5.70
CA TYR A 116 -5.55 10.35 -6.12
C TYR A 116 -4.93 9.07 -6.67
N VAL A 117 -3.84 9.24 -7.41
CA VAL A 117 -2.89 8.17 -7.74
C VAL A 117 -1.54 8.51 -7.15
N GLU A 118 -0.74 7.51 -6.85
CA GLU A 118 0.60 7.72 -6.32
C GLU A 118 1.58 6.72 -6.90
N GLY A 119 2.83 7.14 -7.00
CA GLY A 119 3.96 6.30 -7.37
C GLY A 119 5.17 6.66 -6.55
N GLY A 120 6.02 5.69 -6.25
CA GLY A 120 7.21 5.95 -5.44
C GLY A 120 8.32 4.95 -5.71
N VAL A 121 9.53 5.37 -5.35
CA VAL A 121 10.74 4.55 -5.42
C VAL A 121 11.53 4.68 -4.13
N GLY A 122 12.19 3.60 -3.71
CA GLY A 122 12.92 3.61 -2.46
C GLY A 122 13.81 2.40 -2.25
N GLY A 123 14.15 2.19 -0.99
CA GLY A 123 14.95 1.06 -0.57
C GLY A 123 14.54 0.53 0.79
N SER A 124 14.88 -0.71 1.05
CA SER A 124 14.60 -1.39 2.31
C SER A 124 15.70 -2.39 2.65
N VAL A 125 15.80 -2.71 3.92
CA VAL A 125 16.71 -3.73 4.44
C VAL A 125 15.92 -4.69 5.33
N MET A 126 16.12 -5.98 5.10
CA MET A 126 15.58 -7.07 5.92
C MET A 126 16.59 -7.50 6.99
N ASP A 127 16.10 -8.02 8.08
CA ASP A 127 16.90 -8.61 9.16
C ASP A 127 17.73 -9.82 8.67
N HIS A 128 17.24 -10.54 7.67
CA HIS A 128 17.97 -11.59 6.96
C HIS A 128 17.46 -11.79 5.53
N VAL A 129 18.21 -12.50 4.72
CA VAL A 129 17.90 -12.70 3.30
C VAL A 129 16.63 -13.54 3.15
N TYR A 130 15.63 -12.99 2.45
CA TYR A 130 14.36 -13.64 2.16
C TYR A 130 14.55 -14.90 1.31
N ARG A 131 14.03 -16.03 1.80
CA ARG A 131 14.08 -17.34 1.13
C ARG A 131 12.81 -18.14 1.39
N THR A 132 12.19 -18.57 0.32
CA THR A 132 11.05 -19.49 0.31
C THR A 132 11.36 -20.66 -0.63
N PRO A 133 10.57 -21.74 -0.64
CA PRO A 133 10.74 -22.84 -1.60
C PRO A 133 10.70 -22.36 -3.06
N ASP A 134 9.90 -21.34 -3.38
CA ASP A 134 9.71 -20.85 -4.74
C ASP A 134 10.61 -19.66 -5.10
N ARG A 135 11.14 -18.93 -4.09
CA ARG A 135 11.90 -17.69 -4.30
C ARG A 135 13.02 -17.53 -3.30
N SER A 136 14.17 -17.10 -3.77
CA SER A 136 15.30 -16.75 -2.92
C SER A 136 15.90 -15.43 -3.41
N PHE A 137 15.98 -14.45 -2.51
CA PHE A 137 16.79 -13.26 -2.73
C PHE A 137 18.26 -13.60 -2.48
N SER A 138 19.13 -12.71 -2.91
CA SER A 138 20.59 -12.86 -2.72
C SER A 138 21.18 -11.76 -1.82
N THR A 139 20.37 -10.76 -1.46
CA THR A 139 20.76 -9.65 -0.58
C THR A 139 19.63 -9.37 0.41
N ALA A 140 19.96 -8.86 1.59
CA ALA A 140 18.99 -8.32 2.54
C ALA A 140 18.48 -6.93 2.11
N PHE A 141 19.31 -6.17 1.38
CA PHE A 141 18.89 -4.89 0.77
C PHE A 141 18.05 -5.15 -0.48
N GLN A 142 16.93 -4.40 -0.62
CA GLN A 142 16.09 -4.39 -1.80
C GLN A 142 15.73 -2.96 -2.18
N PHE A 143 15.75 -2.65 -3.46
CA PHE A 143 15.00 -1.52 -4.00
C PHE A 143 13.53 -1.83 -3.93
N THR A 144 12.69 -0.79 -3.86
CA THR A 144 11.25 -0.96 -3.88
C THR A 144 10.59 0.13 -4.72
N GLU A 145 9.63 -0.25 -5.53
CA GLU A 145 8.77 0.61 -6.33
C GLU A 145 7.32 0.37 -5.94
N VAL A 146 6.54 1.44 -5.92
CA VAL A 146 5.12 1.38 -5.58
C VAL A 146 4.28 2.18 -6.56
N LEU A 147 3.12 1.63 -6.90
CA LEU A 147 2.02 2.32 -7.58
C LEU A 147 0.75 2.12 -6.78
N GLY A 148 -0.06 3.15 -6.67
CA GLY A 148 -1.30 3.09 -5.89
C GLY A 148 -2.39 4.01 -6.42
N VAL A 149 -3.61 3.67 -6.05
CA VAL A 149 -4.80 4.51 -6.18
C VAL A 149 -5.47 4.58 -4.82
N GLY A 150 -5.89 5.77 -4.43
CA GLY A 150 -6.50 5.96 -3.12
C GLY A 150 -7.58 7.02 -3.13
N ARG A 151 -8.31 7.05 -2.02
CA ARG A 151 -9.36 8.02 -1.76
C ARG A 151 -9.25 8.52 -0.33
N SER A 152 -9.32 9.85 -0.19
CA SER A 152 -9.44 10.53 1.10
C SER A 152 -10.91 10.64 1.52
N PHE A 153 -11.16 10.62 2.83
CA PHE A 153 -12.48 10.78 3.44
C PHE A 153 -12.32 11.39 4.84
N GLY A 154 -13.45 11.70 5.49
CA GLY A 154 -13.49 12.51 6.70
C GLY A 154 -13.82 13.97 6.37
N GLU A 155 -14.10 14.77 7.37
CA GLU A 155 -14.53 16.16 7.21
C GLU A 155 -13.44 17.04 6.61
N HIS A 156 -12.18 16.76 6.94
CA HIS A 156 -11.00 17.48 6.45
C HIS A 156 -10.10 16.61 5.53
N GLY A 157 -10.55 15.37 5.17
CA GLY A 157 -9.77 14.44 4.38
C GLY A 157 -8.66 13.76 5.17
N GLU A 158 -8.83 13.68 6.49
CA GLU A 158 -7.83 13.15 7.42
C GLU A 158 -7.63 11.63 7.33
N HIS A 159 -8.49 10.94 6.60
CA HIS A 159 -8.41 9.49 6.40
C HIS A 159 -8.15 9.16 4.94
N ASP A 160 -7.22 8.28 4.66
CA ASP A 160 -6.99 7.72 3.34
C ASP A 160 -7.20 6.20 3.36
N LEU A 161 -7.81 5.68 2.30
CA LEU A 161 -7.78 4.26 1.97
C LEU A 161 -7.19 4.09 0.58
N SER A 162 -6.17 3.24 0.43
CA SER A 162 -5.53 3.02 -0.86
C SER A 162 -5.29 1.54 -1.15
N LEU A 163 -5.35 1.20 -2.44
CA LEU A 163 -4.90 -0.06 -3.00
C LEU A 163 -3.56 0.19 -3.69
N ARG A 164 -2.55 -0.63 -3.37
CA ARG A 164 -1.16 -0.45 -3.82
C ARG A 164 -0.62 -1.76 -4.40
N VAL A 165 0.20 -1.64 -5.42
CA VAL A 165 1.08 -2.73 -5.89
C VAL A 165 2.51 -2.28 -5.59
N GLN A 166 3.27 -3.14 -4.91
CA GLN A 166 4.64 -2.83 -4.51
C GLN A 166 5.58 -3.96 -4.92
N HIS A 167 6.63 -3.59 -5.63
CA HIS A 167 7.72 -4.47 -6.07
C HIS A 167 8.94 -4.32 -5.16
N PHE A 168 9.66 -5.43 -4.94
CA PHE A 168 10.94 -5.48 -4.25
C PHE A 168 11.94 -6.29 -5.06
N SER A 169 13.13 -5.75 -5.27
CA SER A 169 14.22 -6.44 -5.92
C SER A 169 15.56 -5.79 -5.60
N ASN A 170 16.67 -6.50 -5.80
CA ASN A 170 17.99 -5.89 -5.64
C ASN A 170 18.53 -5.22 -6.92
N GLY A 171 17.67 -4.97 -7.92
CA GLY A 171 18.08 -4.33 -9.18
C GLY A 171 19.08 -5.16 -10.00
N GLY A 172 19.29 -6.41 -9.68
CA GLY A 172 20.28 -7.26 -10.35
C GLY A 172 21.72 -7.12 -9.83
N ILE A 173 21.92 -6.42 -8.70
CA ILE A 173 23.26 -6.28 -8.06
C ILE A 173 23.86 -7.65 -7.77
N LYS A 174 23.04 -8.61 -7.37
CA LYS A 174 23.44 -9.99 -7.10
C LYS A 174 22.36 -10.98 -7.53
N LYS A 175 22.76 -12.13 -8.06
CA LYS A 175 21.83 -13.23 -8.44
C LYS A 175 21.78 -14.29 -7.32
N PRO A 176 20.62 -14.97 -7.11
CA PRO A 176 19.36 -14.79 -7.81
C PRO A 176 18.64 -13.48 -7.41
N ASN A 177 17.84 -12.92 -8.34
CA ASN A 177 16.99 -11.76 -8.09
C ASN A 177 15.62 -11.97 -8.75
N PRO A 178 14.75 -12.84 -8.20
CA PRO A 178 13.43 -13.11 -8.76
C PRO A 178 12.44 -11.95 -8.55
N GLY A 179 12.74 -11.06 -7.60
CA GLY A 179 11.82 -10.01 -7.15
C GLY A 179 10.63 -10.57 -6.36
N GLU A 180 9.88 -9.69 -5.73
CA GLU A 180 8.64 -9.98 -5.02
C GLU A 180 7.61 -8.88 -5.27
N ASN A 181 6.35 -9.25 -5.55
CA ASN A 181 5.27 -8.31 -5.83
C ASN A 181 4.14 -8.52 -4.84
N PHE A 182 3.77 -7.45 -4.14
CA PHE A 182 2.64 -7.44 -3.21
C PHE A 182 1.48 -6.62 -3.76
N VAL A 183 0.27 -7.11 -3.55
CA VAL A 183 -0.95 -6.30 -3.55
C VAL A 183 -1.27 -5.96 -2.11
N ARG A 184 -1.46 -4.66 -1.82
CA ARG A 184 -1.57 -4.13 -0.47
C ARG A 184 -2.77 -3.21 -0.33
N VAL A 185 -3.40 -3.22 0.83
CA VAL A 185 -4.42 -2.25 1.23
C VAL A 185 -3.85 -1.46 2.40
N ARG A 186 -3.85 -0.12 2.27
CA ARG A 186 -3.35 0.81 3.27
C ARG A 186 -4.46 1.70 3.78
N TYR A 187 -4.51 1.86 5.08
CA TYR A 187 -5.25 2.93 5.75
C TYR A 187 -4.27 3.90 6.39
N THR A 188 -4.44 5.20 6.11
CA THR A 188 -3.63 6.28 6.68
C THR A 188 -4.53 7.26 7.42
N TYR A 189 -4.07 7.71 8.60
CA TYR A 189 -4.63 8.84 9.33
C TYR A 189 -3.64 9.99 9.32
N HIS A 190 -4.09 11.16 8.84
CA HIS A 190 -3.33 12.41 8.76
C HIS A 190 -3.64 13.32 9.95
N PHE A 191 -2.63 14.06 10.45
CA PHE A 191 -2.73 14.94 11.62
C PHE A 191 -1.79 16.16 11.52
#